data_64c749f9abd9eefd540fc8ad78572dfd
#
_entry.id   64c749f9abd9eefd540fc8ad78572dfd
#
_cell.length_a   1.000
_cell.length_b   1.000
_cell.length_c   1.000
_cell.angle_alpha   90.00
_cell.angle_beta   90.00
_cell.angle_gamma   90.00
#
_symmetry.space_group_name_H-M   'P 1'
#
loop_
_entity.id
_entity.type
_entity.pdbx_description
1 polymer ?
#
loop_
_entity_poly.entity_id
_entity_poly.type
_entity_poly.pdbx_seq_one_letter_code
_entity_poly.pdbx_strand_id
1 'polypeptide(L)'
;NCEAVVKAVHEDGHQNVCSVPNLRTAHLHVGAALLCGDTILTLGAGNIHEVGTALARDLEMLDKLRRELDDPQTKCRLYEPMSRHTTIKIGAPAQYWVEPISIEAFAKSLKFFFNKDTQVRVVGRGSNLLICDGGIPGAVIRPSGGEFEEVRVSENIVTAGVGARYKKVS
;
A
#
# COMPACT_ATOMS: atom_id res chain seq x y z
N ASN A 1 -24.47 -10.57 -14.52
CA ASN A 1 -23.31 -11.04 -13.80
C ASN A 1 -22.05 -10.46 -14.46
N CYS A 2 -21.22 -9.73 -13.69
CA CYS A 2 -20.01 -9.07 -14.22
C CYS A 2 -19.04 -10.06 -14.88
N GLU A 3 -18.92 -11.27 -14.36
CA GLU A 3 -18.06 -12.33 -14.93
C GLU A 3 -18.48 -12.74 -16.34
N ALA A 4 -19.79 -12.80 -16.61
CA ALA A 4 -20.29 -13.11 -17.95
C ALA A 4 -19.95 -11.99 -18.95
N VAL A 5 -19.96 -10.73 -18.51
CA VAL A 5 -19.53 -9.59 -19.35
C VAL A 5 -18.03 -9.66 -19.63
N VAL A 6 -17.20 -9.90 -18.60
CA VAL A 6 -15.75 -10.06 -18.78
C VAL A 6 -15.45 -11.20 -19.75
N LYS A 7 -16.12 -12.34 -19.60
CA LYS A 7 -15.96 -13.49 -20.51
C LYS A 7 -16.30 -13.13 -21.97
N ALA A 8 -17.44 -12.47 -22.20
CA ALA A 8 -17.85 -12.05 -23.53
C ALA A 8 -16.84 -11.06 -24.17
N VAL A 9 -16.31 -10.13 -23.39
CA VAL A 9 -15.31 -9.16 -23.84
C VAL A 9 -13.97 -9.85 -24.17
N HIS A 10 -13.58 -10.88 -23.40
CA HIS A 10 -12.40 -11.69 -23.70
C HIS A 10 -12.60 -12.51 -25.00
N GLU A 11 -13.79 -13.08 -25.20
CA GLU A 11 -14.15 -13.82 -26.43
C GLU A 11 -14.12 -12.91 -27.67
N ASP A 12 -14.40 -11.60 -27.51
CA ASP A 12 -14.30 -10.58 -28.56
C ASP A 12 -12.85 -10.07 -28.79
N GLY A 13 -11.87 -10.63 -28.10
CA GLY A 13 -10.45 -10.36 -28.29
C GLY A 13 -9.81 -9.32 -27.35
N HIS A 14 -10.57 -8.70 -26.45
CA HIS A 14 -10.06 -7.74 -25.49
C HIS A 14 -9.55 -8.42 -24.21
N GLN A 15 -8.23 -8.46 -24.03
CA GLN A 15 -7.60 -9.17 -22.90
C GLN A 15 -7.48 -8.32 -21.63
N ASN A 16 -7.54 -6.98 -21.73
CA ASN A 16 -7.32 -6.06 -20.63
C ASN A 16 -8.65 -5.66 -19.93
N VAL A 17 -9.44 -6.64 -19.56
CA VAL A 17 -10.69 -6.45 -18.82
C VAL A 17 -10.70 -7.34 -17.59
N CYS A 18 -11.14 -6.80 -16.46
CA CYS A 18 -11.30 -7.57 -15.23
C CYS A 18 -12.56 -7.16 -14.47
N SER A 19 -13.08 -8.07 -13.67
CA SER A 19 -14.14 -7.79 -12.73
C SER A 19 -13.53 -7.42 -11.37
N VAL A 20 -14.07 -6.38 -10.74
CA VAL A 20 -13.70 -6.01 -9.37
C VAL A 20 -14.87 -6.38 -8.45
N PRO A 21 -14.63 -7.16 -7.39
CA PRO A 21 -15.71 -7.73 -6.59
C PRO A 21 -16.49 -6.71 -5.76
N ASN A 22 -15.90 -5.54 -5.47
CA ASN A 22 -16.52 -4.54 -4.62
C ASN A 22 -16.19 -3.12 -5.07
N LEU A 23 -17.23 -2.31 -5.32
CA LEU A 23 -17.10 -0.91 -5.72
C LEU A 23 -16.31 -0.07 -4.69
N ARG A 24 -16.45 -0.35 -3.40
CA ARG A 24 -15.76 0.40 -2.33
C ARG A 24 -14.24 0.24 -2.38
N THR A 25 -13.75 -0.87 -2.90
CA THR A 25 -12.31 -1.16 -3.05
C THR A 25 -11.84 -1.10 -4.50
N ALA A 26 -12.73 -0.77 -5.44
CA ALA A 26 -12.42 -0.70 -6.87
C ALA A 26 -11.26 0.26 -7.17
N HIS A 27 -11.19 1.41 -6.47
CA HIS A 27 -10.10 2.38 -6.61
C HIS A 27 -8.72 1.78 -6.30
N LEU A 28 -8.61 0.79 -5.39
CA LEU A 28 -7.34 0.12 -5.09
C LEU A 28 -6.85 -0.69 -6.31
N HIS A 29 -7.75 -1.41 -6.97
CA HIS A 29 -7.43 -2.23 -8.13
C HIS A 29 -7.14 -1.37 -9.36
N VAL A 30 -7.98 -0.38 -9.62
CA VAL A 30 -7.77 0.57 -10.73
C VAL A 30 -6.46 1.32 -10.53
N GLY A 31 -6.22 1.88 -9.33
CA GLY A 31 -5.03 2.63 -9.01
C GLY A 31 -3.73 1.81 -9.10
N ALA A 32 -3.77 0.52 -8.77
CA ALA A 32 -2.61 -0.37 -8.90
C ALA A 32 -2.24 -0.69 -10.37
N ALA A 33 -3.17 -0.52 -11.30
CA ALA A 33 -2.96 -0.73 -12.74
C ALA A 33 -2.55 0.55 -13.48
N LEU A 34 -2.69 1.74 -12.85
CA LEU A 34 -2.42 3.02 -13.48
C LEU A 34 -0.92 3.30 -13.68
N LEU A 35 -0.62 3.89 -14.80
CA LEU A 35 0.69 4.42 -15.15
C LEU A 35 0.66 5.95 -15.22
N CYS A 36 1.83 6.57 -15.17
CA CYS A 36 1.94 8.02 -15.33
C CYS A 36 1.48 8.43 -16.74
N GLY A 37 0.53 9.38 -16.79
CA GLY A 37 -0.06 9.85 -18.03
C GLY A 37 -1.37 9.18 -18.43
N ASP A 38 -1.81 8.16 -17.71
CA ASP A 38 -3.11 7.53 -17.96
C ASP A 38 -4.27 8.47 -17.66
N THR A 39 -5.34 8.32 -18.44
CA THR A 39 -6.61 9.01 -18.20
C THR A 39 -7.65 8.00 -17.74
N ILE A 40 -8.33 8.31 -16.64
CA ILE A 40 -9.40 7.47 -16.11
C ILE A 40 -10.73 8.04 -16.55
N LEU A 41 -11.53 7.22 -17.20
CA LEU A 41 -12.90 7.52 -17.55
C LEU A 41 -13.84 6.58 -16.79
N THR A 42 -14.70 7.16 -15.94
CA THR A 42 -15.73 6.38 -15.23
C THR A 42 -17.07 6.52 -16.00
N LEU A 43 -17.59 5.37 -16.45
CA LEU A 43 -18.84 5.29 -17.20
C LEU A 43 -19.81 4.37 -16.46
N GLY A 44 -21.03 4.82 -16.25
CA GLY A 44 -22.07 4.02 -15.64
C GLY A 44 -23.09 4.85 -14.85
N ALA A 45 -24.16 4.18 -14.43
CA ALA A 45 -25.16 4.74 -13.53
C ALA A 45 -24.77 4.54 -12.06
N GLY A 46 -25.26 5.40 -11.16
CA GLY A 46 -25.03 5.29 -9.72
C GLY A 46 -23.67 5.82 -9.28
N ASN A 47 -23.03 5.12 -8.36
CA ASN A 47 -21.90 5.63 -7.58
C ASN A 47 -20.53 5.39 -8.22
N ILE A 48 -20.44 5.04 -9.50
CA ILE A 48 -19.17 4.76 -10.15
C ILE A 48 -18.19 5.95 -10.12
N HIS A 49 -18.70 7.18 -10.11
CA HIS A 49 -17.90 8.40 -9.97
C HIS A 49 -17.10 8.46 -8.66
N GLU A 50 -17.54 7.74 -7.61
CA GLU A 50 -16.84 7.66 -6.33
C GLU A 50 -15.45 7.05 -6.48
N VAL A 51 -15.24 6.17 -7.46
CA VAL A 51 -13.93 5.57 -7.75
C VAL A 51 -12.93 6.65 -8.19
N GLY A 52 -13.32 7.50 -9.14
CA GLY A 52 -12.46 8.61 -9.60
C GLY A 52 -12.17 9.62 -8.48
N THR A 53 -13.20 9.96 -7.70
CA THR A 53 -13.04 10.86 -6.55
C THR A 53 -12.11 10.28 -5.48
N ALA A 54 -12.20 8.98 -5.20
CA ALA A 54 -11.32 8.30 -4.26
C ALA A 54 -9.86 8.33 -4.74
N LEU A 55 -9.62 8.05 -6.02
CA LEU A 55 -8.28 8.10 -6.62
C LEU A 55 -7.67 9.50 -6.53
N ALA A 56 -8.42 10.55 -6.86
CA ALA A 56 -7.95 11.93 -6.76
C ALA A 56 -7.60 12.32 -5.33
N ARG A 57 -8.46 11.96 -4.37
CA ARG A 57 -8.23 12.19 -2.93
C ARG A 57 -6.99 11.47 -2.44
N ASP A 58 -6.78 10.23 -2.85
CA ASP A 58 -5.65 9.43 -2.41
C ASP A 58 -4.32 9.98 -2.93
N LEU A 59 -4.29 10.47 -4.17
CA LEU A 59 -3.13 11.18 -4.74
C LEU A 59 -2.81 12.44 -3.95
N GLU A 60 -3.82 13.29 -3.69
CA GLU A 60 -3.65 14.52 -2.91
C GLU A 60 -3.12 14.23 -1.48
N MET A 61 -3.64 13.16 -0.86
CA MET A 61 -3.22 12.77 0.48
C MET A 61 -1.78 12.26 0.50
N LEU A 62 -1.36 11.49 -0.52
CA LEU A 62 0.03 11.05 -0.65
C LEU A 62 0.99 12.23 -0.82
N ASP A 63 0.62 13.23 -1.62
CA ASP A 63 1.44 14.42 -1.81
C ASP A 63 1.54 15.28 -0.55
N LYS A 64 0.47 15.36 0.25
CA LYS A 64 0.50 16.00 1.57
C LYS A 64 1.42 15.25 2.53
N LEU A 65 1.34 13.92 2.55
CA LEU A 65 2.23 13.08 3.36
C LEU A 65 3.71 13.31 3.01
N ARG A 66 4.05 13.26 1.72
CA ARG A 66 5.44 13.46 1.25
C ARG A 66 5.99 14.83 1.66
N ARG A 67 5.17 15.87 1.55
CA ARG A 67 5.56 17.23 1.99
C ARG A 67 5.76 17.33 3.50
N GLU A 68 4.90 16.66 4.30
CA GLU A 68 4.99 16.70 5.76
C GLU A 68 6.17 15.87 6.29
N LEU A 69 6.50 14.78 5.62
CA LEU A 69 7.66 13.96 5.96
C LEU A 69 8.97 14.71 5.69
N ASP A 70 9.02 15.45 4.58
CA ASP A 70 10.22 16.14 4.10
C ASP A 70 11.47 15.23 4.11
N ASP A 71 11.27 13.96 3.75
CA ASP A 71 12.30 12.92 3.75
C ASP A 71 12.24 12.13 2.44
N PRO A 72 13.16 12.43 1.49
CA PRO A 72 13.17 11.77 0.18
C PRO A 72 13.59 10.29 0.25
N GLN A 73 14.14 9.85 1.36
CA GLN A 73 14.55 8.45 1.55
C GLN A 73 13.39 7.57 2.00
N THR A 74 12.37 8.15 2.62
CA THR A 74 11.12 7.44 2.95
C THR A 74 10.31 7.17 1.68
N LYS A 75 10.10 5.90 1.38
CA LYS A 75 9.32 5.49 0.21
C LYS A 75 7.83 5.58 0.52
N CYS A 76 7.12 6.41 -0.23
CA CYS A 76 5.66 6.55 -0.15
C CYS A 76 5.04 6.16 -1.50
N ARG A 77 4.12 5.19 -1.49
CA ARG A 77 3.44 4.70 -2.69
C ARG A 77 1.94 4.56 -2.46
N LEU A 78 1.16 4.71 -3.51
CA LEU A 78 -0.24 4.31 -3.55
C LEU A 78 -0.37 2.92 -4.14
N TYR A 79 -1.38 2.21 -3.68
CA TYR A 79 -1.84 0.95 -4.25
C TYR A 79 -0.73 -0.10 -4.44
N GLU A 80 0.20 -0.14 -3.49
CA GLU A 80 1.34 -1.07 -3.54
C GLU A 80 0.86 -2.52 -3.40
N PRO A 81 1.16 -3.39 -4.38
CA PRO A 81 0.75 -4.79 -4.33
C PRO A 81 1.38 -5.51 -3.14
N MET A 82 0.57 -6.00 -2.22
CA MET A 82 1.05 -6.69 -1.03
C MET A 82 1.70 -8.05 -1.35
N SER A 83 1.41 -8.62 -2.52
CA SER A 83 2.12 -9.80 -3.04
C SER A 83 3.64 -9.64 -3.13
N ARG A 84 4.15 -8.40 -3.26
CA ARG A 84 5.60 -8.10 -3.22
C ARG A 84 6.17 -8.14 -1.81
N HIS A 85 5.32 -8.10 -0.79
CA HIS A 85 5.69 -7.93 0.61
C HIS A 85 5.24 -9.09 1.49
N THR A 86 4.73 -10.18 0.91
CA THR A 86 4.38 -11.42 1.60
C THR A 86 5.25 -12.57 1.10
N THR A 87 5.57 -13.50 1.99
CA THR A 87 6.36 -14.70 1.62
C THR A 87 5.61 -15.60 0.64
N ILE A 88 4.29 -15.68 0.78
CA ILE A 88 3.42 -16.47 -0.09
C ILE A 88 3.14 -15.79 -1.45
N LYS A 89 3.63 -14.55 -1.66
CA LYS A 89 3.52 -13.76 -2.89
C LYS A 89 2.09 -13.56 -3.40
N ILE A 90 1.12 -13.54 -2.51
CA ILE A 90 -0.28 -13.18 -2.76
C ILE A 90 -0.69 -12.00 -1.89
N GLY A 91 -1.73 -11.30 -2.30
CA GLY A 91 -2.31 -10.16 -1.58
C GLY A 91 -2.58 -8.98 -2.49
N ALA A 92 -3.79 -8.47 -2.38
CA ALA A 92 -4.24 -7.28 -3.10
C ALA A 92 -3.57 -6.00 -2.57
N PRO A 93 -3.72 -4.85 -3.24
CA PRO A 93 -2.97 -3.63 -2.93
C PRO A 93 -3.27 -3.05 -1.55
N ALA A 94 -2.25 -2.43 -0.94
CA ALA A 94 -2.41 -1.50 0.16
C ALA A 94 -2.68 -0.10 -0.41
N GLN A 95 -3.65 0.63 0.15
CA GLN A 95 -4.02 1.98 -0.32
C GLN A 95 -2.85 2.94 -0.21
N TYR A 96 -2.25 3.05 0.98
CA TYR A 96 -1.02 3.80 1.23
C TYR A 96 0.06 2.87 1.75
N TRP A 97 1.22 2.90 1.12
CA TRP A 97 2.41 2.16 1.55
C TRP A 97 3.52 3.13 1.92
N VAL A 98 4.07 3.00 3.13
CA VAL A 98 5.15 3.86 3.62
C VAL A 98 6.28 3.01 4.18
N GLU A 99 7.51 3.25 3.70
CA GLU A 99 8.73 2.62 4.21
C GLU A 99 9.66 3.68 4.80
N PRO A 100 9.46 4.08 6.07
CA PRO A 100 10.37 4.99 6.76
C PRO A 100 11.68 4.27 7.10
N ILE A 101 12.79 5.01 7.07
CA ILE A 101 14.12 4.51 7.44
C ILE A 101 14.63 5.11 8.75
N SER A 102 13.91 6.09 9.32
CA SER A 102 14.22 6.74 10.58
C SER A 102 13.03 6.72 11.54
N ILE A 103 13.30 6.78 12.84
CA ILE A 103 12.28 6.86 13.89
C ILE A 103 11.44 8.13 13.72
N GLU A 104 12.06 9.24 13.32
CA GLU A 104 11.37 10.50 13.07
C GLU A 104 10.35 10.38 11.95
N ALA A 105 10.75 9.84 10.78
CA ALA A 105 9.85 9.64 9.63
C ALA A 105 8.72 8.66 9.98
N PHE A 106 8.99 7.63 10.77
CA PHE A 106 7.98 6.70 11.27
C PHE A 106 6.95 7.40 12.15
N ALA A 107 7.41 8.19 13.13
CA ALA A 107 6.54 8.93 14.04
C ALA A 107 5.68 9.96 13.29
N LYS A 108 6.27 10.71 12.33
CA LYS A 108 5.54 11.63 11.46
C LYS A 108 4.48 10.92 10.63
N SER A 109 4.81 9.76 10.05
CA SER A 109 3.86 8.96 9.27
C SER A 109 2.66 8.52 10.12
N LEU A 110 2.91 7.99 11.32
CA LEU A 110 1.85 7.60 12.25
C LEU A 110 0.95 8.78 12.60
N LYS A 111 1.54 9.91 12.99
CA LYS A 111 0.82 11.13 13.36
C LYS A 111 -0.04 11.66 12.20
N PHE A 112 0.53 11.67 10.98
CA PHE A 112 -0.18 12.10 9.78
C PHE A 112 -1.48 11.32 9.57
N PHE A 113 -1.40 10.00 9.53
CA PHE A 113 -2.57 9.15 9.29
C PHE A 113 -3.56 9.17 10.46
N PHE A 114 -3.06 9.22 11.69
CA PHE A 114 -3.91 9.36 12.88
C PHE A 114 -4.76 10.64 12.83
N ASN A 115 -4.15 11.78 12.48
CA ASN A 115 -4.84 13.07 12.34
C ASN A 115 -5.86 13.10 11.19
N LYS A 116 -5.83 12.12 10.29
CA LYS A 116 -6.76 11.96 9.16
C LYS A 116 -7.78 10.84 9.37
N ASP A 117 -7.86 10.31 10.60
CA ASP A 117 -8.72 9.17 10.94
C ASP A 117 -8.55 7.98 9.96
N THR A 118 -7.33 7.80 9.48
CA THR A 118 -6.97 6.73 8.56
C THR A 118 -6.42 5.54 9.34
N GLN A 119 -7.00 4.36 9.12
CA GLN A 119 -6.49 3.15 9.75
C GLN A 119 -5.03 2.89 9.37
N VAL A 120 -4.20 2.56 10.36
CA VAL A 120 -2.79 2.24 10.16
C VAL A 120 -2.51 0.81 10.58
N ARG A 121 -1.75 0.09 9.75
CA ARG A 121 -1.19 -1.22 10.07
C ARG A 121 0.33 -1.14 9.96
N VAL A 122 1.01 -1.50 11.03
CA VAL A 122 2.47 -1.62 11.01
C VAL A 122 2.82 -3.08 10.73
N VAL A 123 3.65 -3.30 9.73
CA VAL A 123 4.03 -4.64 9.29
C VAL A 123 5.55 -4.82 9.32
N GLY A 124 5.99 -6.03 9.58
CA GLY A 124 7.38 -6.43 9.45
C GLY A 124 7.69 -6.95 8.04
N ARG A 125 8.40 -8.07 7.97
CA ARG A 125 8.87 -8.68 6.72
C ARG A 125 7.80 -9.49 5.95
N GLY A 126 6.57 -9.57 6.45
CA GLY A 126 5.47 -10.22 5.78
C GLY A 126 5.52 -11.75 5.72
N SER A 127 6.32 -12.39 6.60
CA SER A 127 6.46 -13.87 6.60
C SER A 127 5.19 -14.60 7.05
N ASN A 128 4.38 -13.98 7.89
CA ASN A 128 3.16 -14.57 8.46
C ASN A 128 1.93 -13.72 8.14
N LEU A 129 1.92 -13.07 6.96
CA LEU A 129 0.80 -12.26 6.51
C LEU A 129 0.02 -12.96 5.40
N LEU A 130 -1.29 -13.00 5.58
CA LEU A 130 -2.26 -13.34 4.55
C LEU A 130 -3.13 -12.12 4.28
N ILE A 131 -3.12 -11.64 3.06
CA ILE A 131 -3.87 -10.45 2.63
C ILE A 131 -4.98 -10.89 1.69
N CYS A 132 -6.20 -10.50 1.99
CA CYS A 132 -7.38 -10.80 1.19
C CYS A 132 -7.36 -10.04 -0.16
N ASP A 133 -8.16 -10.53 -1.12
CA ASP A 133 -8.30 -9.94 -2.46
C ASP A 133 -8.95 -8.55 -2.46
N GLY A 134 -9.62 -8.16 -1.39
CA GLY A 134 -10.16 -6.81 -1.20
C GLY A 134 -9.11 -5.72 -0.93
N GLY A 135 -7.86 -6.10 -0.71
CA GLY A 135 -6.78 -5.17 -0.38
C GLY A 135 -6.81 -4.67 1.06
N ILE A 136 -5.97 -3.70 1.33
CA ILE A 136 -5.86 -3.05 2.64
C ILE A 136 -6.24 -1.58 2.49
N PRO A 137 -7.47 -1.19 2.87
CA PRO A 137 -7.81 0.22 2.98
C PRO A 137 -7.01 0.86 4.12
N GLY A 138 -6.61 2.12 3.93
CA GLY A 138 -5.76 2.85 4.86
C GLY A 138 -4.27 2.65 4.63
N ALA A 139 -3.46 2.92 5.64
CA ALA A 139 -2.01 2.93 5.55
C ALA A 139 -1.38 1.64 6.06
N VAL A 140 -0.39 1.17 5.33
CA VAL A 140 0.55 0.13 5.77
C VAL A 140 1.93 0.77 5.90
N ILE A 141 2.49 0.74 7.10
CA ILE A 141 3.82 1.28 7.39
C ILE A 141 4.76 0.11 7.71
N ARG A 142 5.85 0.03 6.95
CA ARG A 142 6.90 -0.97 7.15
C ARG A 142 8.22 -0.30 7.51
N PRO A 143 8.56 -0.17 8.80
CA PRO A 143 9.88 0.30 9.21
C PRO A 143 10.97 -0.63 8.64
N SER A 144 11.89 -0.12 7.82
CA SER A 144 12.93 -0.94 7.20
C SER A 144 14.13 -0.11 6.78
N GLY A 145 15.32 -0.70 6.88
CA GLY A 145 16.56 0.02 6.60
C GLY A 145 16.93 1.01 7.70
N GLY A 146 17.99 1.79 7.51
CA GLY A 146 18.45 2.82 8.42
C GLY A 146 18.48 2.39 9.88
N GLU A 147 17.93 3.22 10.76
CA GLU A 147 17.89 2.98 12.21
C GLU A 147 17.15 1.68 12.60
N PHE A 148 16.20 1.21 11.77
CA PHE A 148 15.43 0.01 12.06
C PHE A 148 16.16 -1.30 11.83
N GLU A 149 17.28 -1.31 11.12
CA GLU A 149 18.11 -2.50 10.89
C GLU A 149 19.42 -2.49 11.70
N GLU A 150 19.63 -1.47 12.52
CA GLU A 150 20.81 -1.41 13.39
C GLU A 150 20.81 -2.52 14.44
N VAL A 151 21.97 -3.08 14.69
CA VAL A 151 22.22 -4.03 15.78
C VAL A 151 23.43 -3.50 16.55
N ARG A 152 23.26 -3.29 17.84
CA ARG A 152 24.31 -2.81 18.76
C ARG A 152 24.49 -3.84 19.87
N VAL A 153 25.73 -4.13 20.18
CA VAL A 153 26.10 -5.01 21.30
C VAL A 153 26.90 -4.18 22.30
N SER A 154 26.44 -4.18 23.55
CA SER A 154 27.15 -3.52 24.66
C SER A 154 27.16 -4.50 25.83
N GLU A 155 28.36 -4.95 26.18
CA GLU A 155 28.58 -5.98 27.19
C GLU A 155 27.72 -7.24 26.93
N ASN A 156 26.74 -7.51 27.78
CA ASN A 156 25.83 -8.65 27.67
C ASN A 156 24.46 -8.28 27.08
N ILE A 157 24.32 -7.05 26.54
CA ILE A 157 23.03 -6.54 26.00
C ILE A 157 23.16 -6.41 24.49
N VAL A 158 22.22 -7.01 23.78
CA VAL A 158 22.02 -6.84 22.33
C VAL A 158 20.78 -5.98 22.12
N THR A 159 20.96 -4.82 21.48
CA THR A 159 19.86 -3.97 21.04
C THR A 159 19.74 -4.09 19.53
N ALA A 160 18.57 -4.50 19.04
CA ALA A 160 18.29 -4.66 17.63
C ALA A 160 17.08 -3.84 17.23
N GLY A 161 17.17 -3.14 16.10
CA GLY A 161 16.06 -2.44 15.49
C GLY A 161 14.97 -3.42 15.02
N VAL A 162 13.73 -2.96 14.97
CA VAL A 162 12.54 -3.78 14.63
C VAL A 162 12.58 -4.38 13.23
N GLY A 163 13.37 -3.84 12.31
CA GLY A 163 13.61 -4.34 10.96
C GLY A 163 14.82 -5.27 10.84
N ALA A 164 15.61 -5.43 11.89
CA ALA A 164 16.81 -6.26 11.88
C ALA A 164 16.48 -7.73 11.56
N ARG A 165 17.37 -8.37 10.79
CA ARG A 165 17.24 -9.80 10.50
C ARG A 165 17.73 -10.61 11.70
N TYR A 166 16.94 -11.62 12.11
CA TYR A 166 17.34 -12.53 13.19
C TYR A 166 18.77 -13.10 12.98
N LYS A 167 19.13 -13.48 11.75
CA LYS A 167 20.47 -13.95 11.39
C LYS A 167 21.61 -12.93 11.62
N LYS A 168 21.29 -11.66 11.86
CA LYS A 168 22.29 -10.63 12.22
C LYS A 168 22.45 -10.48 13.74
N VAL A 169 21.53 -11.09 14.50
CA VAL A 169 21.45 -10.97 15.96
C VAL A 169 21.94 -12.24 16.66
N SER A 170 22.00 -13.36 15.92
CA SER A 170 22.47 -14.68 16.41
C SER A 170 23.95 -14.90 16.23
#